data_d4c84b02d54a0f73ad1a120c2704b677
#
_entry.id   d4c84b02d54a0f73ad1a120c2704b677
#
_cell.length_a   1.000
_cell.length_b   1.000
_cell.length_c   1.000
_cell.angle_alpha   90.00
_cell.angle_beta   90.00
_cell.angle_gamma   90.00
#
_symmetry.space_group_name_H-M   'P 1'
#
loop_
_entity.id
_entity.type
_entity.pdbx_description
1 polymer ?
#
loop_
_entity_poly.entity_id
_entity_poly.type
_entity_poly.pdbx_seq_one_letter_code
_entity_poly.pdbx_strand_id
1 'polypeptide(L)'
;MNAISAIITAAGKNRRMRQDLKDRKIPYRHKLCLEIDGEPVLSRTIRNVLDAGVGECLVVLGHYQEELLPVLDEIDNQRLRIIFNPDRDVELSQTLLNGVLNTNSDYCLCVAADQPSVTTSTLKKLLDTLISSAEPENTISILARRTVGQLESAEGLGMPFACHRDILMRFLPRDADNLNPILRKMIREGVKFYGVPHQEEVELLNINRYDDYLKVLEHLKNE
;
A
#
# COMPACT_ATOMS: atom_id res chain seq x y z
N MET A 1 -23.16 -1.06 6.18
CA MET A 1 -21.75 -1.51 6.03
C MET A 1 -20.89 -0.33 6.41
N ASN A 2 -19.91 -0.51 7.29
CA ASN A 2 -18.96 0.54 7.63
C ASN A 2 -18.20 0.93 6.35
N ALA A 3 -18.11 2.23 6.09
CA ALA A 3 -17.40 2.71 4.91
C ALA A 3 -15.91 2.38 5.05
N ILE A 4 -15.30 1.81 4.01
CA ILE A 4 -13.87 1.50 3.96
C ILE A 4 -13.25 2.33 2.86
N SER A 5 -12.20 3.09 3.17
CA SER A 5 -11.38 3.78 2.19
C SER A 5 -10.03 3.09 2.05
N ALA A 6 -9.59 2.89 0.82
CA ALA A 6 -8.21 2.52 0.56
C ALA A 6 -7.33 3.77 0.44
N ILE A 7 -6.11 3.68 0.96
CA ILE A 7 -5.08 4.71 0.83
C ILE A 7 -3.87 4.07 0.15
N ILE A 8 -3.60 4.45 -1.08
CA ILE A 8 -2.47 3.99 -1.87
C ILE A 8 -1.36 5.05 -1.82
N THR A 9 -0.22 4.71 -1.23
CA THR A 9 0.93 5.62 -1.16
C THR A 9 1.79 5.52 -2.41
N ALA A 10 1.84 6.59 -3.20
CA ALA A 10 2.56 6.70 -4.48
C ALA A 10 3.54 7.89 -4.53
N ALA A 11 4.07 8.32 -3.38
CA ALA A 11 4.94 9.50 -3.25
C ALA A 11 6.44 9.20 -3.23
N GLY A 12 6.86 7.95 -3.49
CA GLY A 12 8.23 7.49 -3.34
C GLY A 12 9.22 8.11 -4.34
N LYS A 13 10.49 8.31 -3.91
CA LYS A 13 11.56 8.95 -4.70
C LYS A 13 12.16 8.09 -5.81
N ASN A 14 11.74 6.86 -5.99
CA ASN A 14 12.17 5.94 -7.06
C ASN A 14 13.70 5.78 -7.25
N ARG A 15 14.50 6.07 -6.22
CA ARG A 15 15.98 6.18 -6.34
C ARG A 15 16.65 4.87 -6.75
N ARG A 16 16.24 3.74 -6.13
CA ARG A 16 16.85 2.42 -6.38
C ARG A 16 16.59 1.94 -7.80
N MET A 17 15.33 2.02 -8.27
CA MET A 17 14.98 1.68 -9.64
C MET A 17 15.72 2.55 -10.65
N ARG A 18 15.75 3.87 -10.42
CA ARG A 18 16.46 4.82 -11.30
C ARG A 18 17.94 4.48 -11.43
N GLN A 19 18.61 4.11 -10.33
CA GLN A 19 20.00 3.70 -10.36
C GLN A 19 20.19 2.40 -11.14
N ASP A 20 19.37 1.38 -10.89
CA ASP A 20 19.43 0.09 -11.59
C ASP A 20 19.23 0.24 -13.11
N LEU A 21 18.25 1.05 -13.53
CA LEU A 21 18.01 1.31 -14.97
C LEU A 21 19.22 2.00 -15.61
N LYS A 22 19.81 2.98 -14.93
CA LYS A 22 21.03 3.69 -15.39
C LYS A 22 22.22 2.72 -15.56
N ASP A 23 22.46 1.88 -14.54
CA ASP A 23 23.59 0.92 -14.55
C ASP A 23 23.45 -0.13 -15.66
N ARG A 24 22.22 -0.51 -15.98
CA ARG A 24 21.85 -1.45 -17.04
C ARG A 24 21.70 -0.82 -18.43
N LYS A 25 21.85 0.51 -18.54
CA LYS A 25 21.64 1.29 -19.78
C LYS A 25 20.23 1.08 -20.37
N ILE A 26 19.24 0.89 -19.49
CA ILE A 26 17.82 0.81 -19.88
C ILE A 26 17.25 2.24 -19.80
N PRO A 27 16.44 2.66 -20.81
CA PRO A 27 15.75 3.97 -20.76
C PRO A 27 14.97 4.12 -19.46
N TYR A 28 15.07 5.33 -18.87
CA TYR A 28 14.35 5.62 -17.63
C TYR A 28 12.84 5.57 -17.85
N ARG A 29 12.16 4.85 -17.00
CA ARG A 29 10.71 4.89 -16.79
C ARG A 29 10.44 4.76 -15.30
N HIS A 30 9.47 5.51 -14.78
CA HIS A 30 9.12 5.42 -13.36
C HIS A 30 8.59 4.00 -13.06
N LYS A 31 8.97 3.40 -11.92
CA LYS A 31 8.62 2.01 -11.59
C LYS A 31 7.12 1.74 -11.59
N LEU A 32 6.31 2.74 -11.22
CA LEU A 32 4.85 2.63 -11.21
C LEU A 32 4.22 2.72 -12.61
N CYS A 33 4.99 3.19 -13.61
CA CYS A 33 4.61 3.23 -15.02
C CYS A 33 5.13 2.03 -15.80
N LEU A 34 5.96 1.14 -15.19
CA LEU A 34 6.36 -0.11 -15.82
C LEU A 34 5.12 -0.98 -16.04
N GLU A 35 5.10 -1.73 -17.14
CA GLU A 35 3.93 -2.51 -17.53
C GLU A 35 4.10 -3.99 -17.20
N ILE A 36 3.04 -4.59 -16.72
CA ILE A 36 2.87 -6.03 -16.54
C ILE A 36 1.70 -6.41 -17.45
N ASP A 37 1.98 -7.16 -18.53
CA ASP A 37 1.02 -7.55 -19.56
C ASP A 37 0.23 -6.36 -20.15
N GLY A 38 0.94 -5.25 -20.39
CA GLY A 38 0.37 -4.03 -20.96
C GLY A 38 -0.37 -3.13 -19.95
N GLU A 39 -0.48 -3.52 -18.68
CA GLU A 39 -1.10 -2.73 -17.62
C GLU A 39 0.00 -2.10 -16.73
N PRO A 40 0.01 -0.77 -16.50
CA PRO A 40 0.94 -0.14 -15.57
C PRO A 40 0.84 -0.71 -14.14
N VAL A 41 1.98 -0.84 -13.45
CA VAL A 41 2.07 -1.29 -12.05
C VAL A 41 1.07 -0.54 -11.16
N LEU A 42 0.95 0.79 -11.33
CA LEU A 42 0.03 1.61 -10.55
C LEU A 42 -1.43 1.25 -10.84
N SER A 43 -1.80 1.13 -12.11
CA SER A 43 -3.18 0.79 -12.52
C SER A 43 -3.59 -0.57 -12.00
N ARG A 44 -2.71 -1.58 -12.10
CA ARG A 44 -2.94 -2.93 -11.58
C ARG A 44 -3.16 -2.91 -10.05
N THR A 45 -2.32 -2.18 -9.31
CA THR A 45 -2.49 -2.05 -7.85
C THR A 45 -3.83 -1.39 -7.50
N ILE A 46 -4.20 -0.31 -8.20
CA ILE A 46 -5.48 0.40 -8.00
C ILE A 46 -6.65 -0.54 -8.32
N ARG A 47 -6.62 -1.25 -9.43
CA ARG A 47 -7.66 -2.21 -9.82
C ARG A 47 -7.86 -3.28 -8.76
N ASN A 48 -6.79 -3.93 -8.29
CA ASN A 48 -6.87 -4.96 -7.24
C ASN A 48 -7.51 -4.42 -5.95
N VAL A 49 -7.20 -3.18 -5.59
CA VAL A 49 -7.78 -2.49 -4.42
C VAL A 49 -9.26 -2.16 -4.64
N LEU A 50 -9.63 -1.62 -5.79
CA LEU A 50 -11.03 -1.32 -6.11
C LEU A 50 -11.91 -2.58 -6.15
N ASP A 51 -11.37 -3.69 -6.69
CA ASP A 51 -12.03 -4.99 -6.77
C ASP A 51 -12.14 -5.67 -5.39
N ALA A 52 -11.34 -5.25 -4.40
CA ALA A 52 -11.50 -5.69 -3.02
C ALA A 52 -12.77 -5.15 -2.34
N GLY A 53 -13.48 -4.22 -3.00
CA GLY A 53 -14.79 -3.75 -2.55
C GLY A 53 -14.74 -2.54 -1.63
N VAL A 54 -13.67 -1.75 -1.68
CA VAL A 54 -13.59 -0.47 -0.95
C VAL A 54 -14.57 0.55 -1.53
N GLY A 55 -15.12 1.40 -0.67
CA GLY A 55 -16.05 2.46 -1.08
C GLY A 55 -15.34 3.64 -1.77
N GLU A 56 -14.07 3.85 -1.44
CA GLU A 56 -13.24 4.94 -1.96
C GLU A 56 -11.78 4.48 -2.05
N CYS A 57 -11.05 4.95 -3.06
CA CYS A 57 -9.63 4.70 -3.25
C CYS A 57 -8.88 6.03 -3.41
N LEU A 58 -8.07 6.40 -2.42
CA LEU A 58 -7.24 7.61 -2.45
C LEU A 58 -5.81 7.25 -2.86
N VAL A 59 -5.34 7.81 -3.96
CA VAL A 59 -3.93 7.70 -4.38
C VAL A 59 -3.20 8.96 -3.97
N VAL A 60 -2.25 8.84 -3.05
CA VAL A 60 -1.49 9.97 -2.52
C VAL A 60 -0.18 10.12 -3.27
N LEU A 61 -0.05 11.20 -4.02
CA LEU A 61 1.09 11.55 -4.84
C LEU A 61 2.05 12.53 -4.14
N GLY A 62 3.31 12.50 -4.55
CA GLY A 62 4.34 13.41 -4.08
C GLY A 62 5.39 13.63 -5.17
N HIS A 63 6.59 13.01 -5.01
CA HIS A 63 7.58 13.00 -6.07
C HIS A 63 7.03 12.38 -7.35
N TYR A 64 7.44 12.91 -8.50
CA TYR A 64 7.09 12.38 -9.83
C TYR A 64 5.58 12.34 -10.14
N GLN A 65 4.78 13.17 -9.49
CA GLN A 65 3.34 13.25 -9.77
C GLN A 65 3.04 13.50 -11.25
N GLU A 66 3.86 14.30 -11.94
CA GLU A 66 3.72 14.62 -13.36
C GLU A 66 3.90 13.39 -14.26
N GLU A 67 4.69 12.40 -13.82
CA GLU A 67 4.86 11.13 -14.54
C GLU A 67 3.71 10.14 -14.28
N LEU A 68 3.04 10.27 -13.13
CA LEU A 68 1.98 9.35 -12.70
C LEU A 68 0.58 9.82 -13.11
N LEU A 69 0.35 11.11 -13.26
CA LEU A 69 -0.95 11.67 -13.65
C LEU A 69 -1.48 11.08 -14.97
N PRO A 70 -0.69 10.95 -16.06
CA PRO A 70 -1.19 10.32 -17.28
C PRO A 70 -1.71 8.90 -17.10
N VAL A 71 -1.08 8.12 -16.19
CA VAL A 71 -1.53 6.75 -15.87
C VAL A 71 -2.85 6.77 -15.10
N LEU A 72 -3.03 7.75 -14.22
CA LEU A 72 -4.24 7.89 -13.40
C LEU A 72 -5.43 8.44 -14.21
N ASP A 73 -5.16 9.31 -15.17
CA ASP A 73 -6.18 9.90 -16.07
C ASP A 73 -6.83 8.84 -16.98
N GLU A 74 -6.15 7.71 -17.24
CA GLU A 74 -6.70 6.59 -18.00
C GLU A 74 -7.67 5.71 -17.17
N ILE A 75 -7.75 5.91 -15.84
CA ILE A 75 -8.60 5.11 -14.95
C ILE A 75 -9.96 5.79 -14.76
N ASP A 76 -10.95 5.38 -15.52
CA ASP A 76 -12.34 5.86 -15.36
C ASP A 76 -13.03 5.11 -14.21
N ASN A 77 -12.89 5.63 -12.98
CA ASN A 77 -13.56 5.07 -11.81
C ASN A 77 -13.94 6.16 -10.80
N GLN A 78 -15.24 6.34 -10.55
CA GLN A 78 -15.75 7.37 -9.64
C GLN A 78 -15.32 7.22 -8.18
N ARG A 79 -14.85 6.04 -7.77
CA ARG A 79 -14.31 5.78 -6.43
C ARG A 79 -12.84 6.22 -6.28
N LEU A 80 -12.15 6.51 -7.40
CA LEU A 80 -10.76 6.95 -7.40
C LEU A 80 -10.67 8.44 -7.12
N ARG A 81 -9.82 8.82 -6.16
CA ARG A 81 -9.48 10.22 -5.86
C ARG A 81 -7.96 10.38 -5.79
N ILE A 82 -7.46 11.45 -6.35
CA ILE A 82 -6.04 11.80 -6.32
C ILE A 82 -5.82 12.85 -5.24
N ILE A 83 -4.87 12.60 -4.36
CA ILE A 83 -4.47 13.50 -3.28
C ILE A 83 -3.00 13.86 -3.48
N PHE A 84 -2.67 15.13 -3.35
CA PHE A 84 -1.30 15.61 -3.44
C PHE A 84 -0.72 15.87 -2.06
N ASN A 85 0.52 15.44 -1.81
CA ASN A 85 1.24 15.87 -0.62
C ASN A 85 1.51 17.37 -0.69
N PRO A 86 1.29 18.12 0.40
CA PRO A 86 1.61 19.55 0.45
C PRO A 86 3.10 19.82 0.17
N ASP A 87 3.97 18.98 0.69
CA ASP A 87 5.38 18.94 0.36
C ASP A 87 5.69 17.61 -0.37
N ARG A 88 6.46 17.69 -1.45
CA ARG A 88 6.84 16.51 -2.24
C ARG A 88 7.87 15.63 -1.52
N ASP A 89 8.65 16.20 -0.60
CA ASP A 89 9.72 15.50 0.10
C ASP A 89 9.35 15.17 1.54
N VAL A 90 8.30 14.36 1.69
CA VAL A 90 7.82 13.88 2.98
C VAL A 90 8.09 12.38 3.13
N GLU A 91 8.15 11.93 4.38
CA GLU A 91 8.30 10.52 4.72
C GLU A 91 6.99 9.74 4.47
N LEU A 92 7.10 8.40 4.46
CA LEU A 92 5.97 7.51 4.18
C LEU A 92 4.81 7.70 5.17
N SER A 93 5.12 7.91 6.46
CA SER A 93 4.11 8.16 7.49
C SER A 93 3.30 9.42 7.23
N GLN A 94 3.94 10.49 6.74
CA GLN A 94 3.27 11.76 6.40
C GLN A 94 2.42 11.62 5.13
N THR A 95 2.89 10.86 4.13
CA THR A 95 2.09 10.52 2.95
C THR A 95 0.83 9.76 3.35
N LEU A 96 0.97 8.77 4.24
CA LEU A 96 -0.16 7.98 4.74
C LEU A 96 -1.12 8.85 5.56
N LEU A 97 -0.59 9.70 6.45
CA LEU A 97 -1.40 10.65 7.24
C LEU A 97 -2.22 11.58 6.34
N ASN A 98 -1.62 12.10 5.27
CA ASN A 98 -2.33 12.95 4.32
C ASN A 98 -3.52 12.20 3.69
N GLY A 99 -3.35 10.93 3.31
CA GLY A 99 -4.46 10.09 2.86
C GLY A 99 -5.55 9.93 3.93
N VAL A 100 -5.17 9.64 5.17
CA VAL A 100 -6.10 9.48 6.32
C VAL A 100 -6.90 10.75 6.60
N LEU A 101 -6.28 11.92 6.49
CA LEU A 101 -6.95 13.22 6.68
C LEU A 101 -7.95 13.56 5.58
N ASN A 102 -7.83 12.94 4.42
CA ASN A 102 -8.69 13.18 3.26
C ASN A 102 -9.83 12.16 3.12
N THR A 103 -10.01 11.25 4.06
CA THR A 103 -11.17 10.33 4.12
C THR A 103 -11.98 10.53 5.40
N ASN A 104 -13.28 10.23 5.30
CA ASN A 104 -14.22 10.19 6.44
C ASN A 104 -14.65 8.76 6.80
N SER A 105 -14.06 7.74 6.17
CA SER A 105 -14.38 6.34 6.47
C SER A 105 -13.81 5.93 7.82
N ASP A 106 -14.52 5.05 8.53
CA ASP A 106 -14.09 4.52 9.82
C ASP A 106 -12.89 3.57 9.68
N TYR A 107 -12.79 2.87 8.55
CA TYR A 107 -11.76 1.88 8.29
C TYR A 107 -10.91 2.25 7.07
N CYS A 108 -9.61 1.98 7.18
CA CYS A 108 -8.63 2.23 6.14
C CYS A 108 -7.94 0.93 5.71
N LEU A 109 -7.83 0.72 4.40
CA LEU A 109 -6.94 -0.25 3.78
C LEU A 109 -5.71 0.49 3.23
N CYS A 110 -4.55 0.27 3.82
CA CYS A 110 -3.30 0.96 3.47
C CYS A 110 -2.44 0.08 2.56
N VAL A 111 -2.13 0.56 1.36
CA VAL A 111 -1.41 -0.19 0.33
C VAL A 111 -0.26 0.66 -0.24
N ALA A 112 0.89 0.03 -0.53
CA ALA A 112 1.94 0.68 -1.30
C ALA A 112 1.68 0.51 -2.80
N ALA A 113 1.84 1.58 -3.58
CA ALA A 113 1.56 1.57 -5.02
C ALA A 113 2.44 0.60 -5.82
N ASP A 114 3.55 0.15 -5.26
CA ASP A 114 4.53 -0.75 -5.87
C ASP A 114 4.35 -2.23 -5.50
N GLN A 115 3.13 -2.63 -5.12
CA GLN A 115 2.75 -4.01 -4.77
C GLN A 115 1.68 -4.57 -5.73
N PRO A 116 1.92 -4.65 -7.05
CA PRO A 116 0.92 -5.08 -8.03
C PRO A 116 0.54 -6.56 -7.93
N SER A 117 1.33 -7.34 -7.20
CA SER A 117 1.11 -8.78 -7.02
C SER A 117 0.14 -9.12 -5.88
N VAL A 118 -0.14 -8.14 -4.99
CA VAL A 118 -1.11 -8.38 -3.91
C VAL A 118 -2.50 -8.54 -4.52
N THR A 119 -3.06 -9.74 -4.38
CA THR A 119 -4.33 -10.11 -5.02
C THR A 119 -5.53 -9.46 -4.33
N THR A 120 -6.59 -9.27 -5.11
CA THR A 120 -7.90 -8.86 -4.59
C THR A 120 -8.39 -9.77 -3.45
N SER A 121 -8.14 -11.07 -3.55
CA SER A 121 -8.52 -12.06 -2.51
C SER A 121 -7.75 -11.83 -1.21
N THR A 122 -6.46 -11.56 -1.27
CA THR A 122 -5.63 -11.24 -0.09
C THR A 122 -6.09 -9.92 0.56
N LEU A 123 -6.39 -8.89 -0.25
CA LEU A 123 -6.92 -7.62 0.25
C LEU A 123 -8.29 -7.79 0.93
N LYS A 124 -9.19 -8.60 0.36
CA LYS A 124 -10.47 -8.96 0.99
C LYS A 124 -10.27 -9.67 2.33
N LYS A 125 -9.35 -10.64 2.40
CA LYS A 125 -9.04 -11.33 3.66
C LYS A 125 -8.53 -10.39 4.74
N LEU A 126 -7.73 -9.36 4.38
CA LEU A 126 -7.30 -8.32 5.32
C LEU A 126 -8.52 -7.58 5.90
N LEU A 127 -9.46 -7.18 5.05
CA LEU A 127 -10.67 -6.47 5.47
C LEU A 127 -11.59 -7.38 6.32
N ASP A 128 -11.83 -8.60 5.89
CA ASP A 128 -12.67 -9.55 6.60
C ASP A 128 -12.09 -9.90 7.98
N THR A 129 -10.78 -10.09 8.08
CA THR A 129 -10.08 -10.35 9.34
C THR A 129 -10.22 -9.18 10.31
N LEU A 130 -10.11 -7.95 9.81
CA LEU A 130 -10.29 -6.75 10.63
C LEU A 130 -11.73 -6.65 11.16
N ILE A 131 -12.71 -6.70 10.25
CA ILE A 131 -14.12 -6.47 10.59
C ILE A 131 -14.69 -7.59 11.49
N SER A 132 -14.21 -8.81 11.34
CA SER A 132 -14.64 -9.96 12.18
C SER A 132 -13.84 -10.10 13.48
N SER A 133 -12.86 -9.23 13.74
CA SER A 133 -12.14 -9.26 15.02
C SER A 133 -13.03 -8.83 16.19
N ALA A 134 -12.69 -9.27 17.40
CA ALA A 134 -13.46 -8.91 18.60
C ALA A 134 -13.39 -7.43 18.97
N GLU A 135 -12.33 -6.75 18.54
CA GLU A 135 -12.05 -5.33 18.82
C GLU A 135 -11.53 -4.65 17.54
N PRO A 136 -12.36 -4.45 16.51
CA PRO A 136 -11.90 -3.90 15.23
C PRO A 136 -11.32 -2.49 15.36
N GLU A 137 -11.78 -1.69 16.34
CA GLU A 137 -11.28 -0.33 16.63
C GLU A 137 -9.85 -0.33 17.21
N ASN A 138 -9.38 -1.47 17.76
CA ASN A 138 -8.04 -1.62 18.33
C ASN A 138 -7.22 -2.72 17.63
N THR A 139 -7.61 -3.08 16.40
CA THR A 139 -6.98 -4.17 15.64
C THR A 139 -6.38 -3.65 14.34
N ILE A 140 -5.22 -4.20 13.98
CA ILE A 140 -4.62 -4.11 12.64
C ILE A 140 -4.56 -5.52 12.05
N SER A 141 -5.18 -5.69 10.89
CA SER A 141 -5.02 -6.86 10.04
C SER A 141 -3.92 -6.54 9.00
N ILE A 142 -2.86 -7.35 8.94
CA ILE A 142 -1.66 -7.06 8.16
C ILE A 142 -1.19 -8.28 7.38
N LEU A 143 -0.66 -8.08 6.17
CA LEU A 143 -0.08 -9.16 5.38
C LEU A 143 1.11 -9.78 6.13
N ALA A 144 0.98 -11.05 6.48
CA ALA A 144 1.99 -11.79 7.23
C ALA A 144 3.21 -12.08 6.36
N ARG A 145 4.41 -11.85 6.92
CA ARG A 145 5.67 -12.23 6.27
C ARG A 145 6.23 -13.55 6.79
N ARG A 146 5.94 -13.90 8.05
CA ARG A 146 6.45 -15.11 8.69
C ARG A 146 5.39 -15.80 9.54
N THR A 147 4.73 -15.06 10.42
CA THR A 147 3.77 -15.58 11.40
C THR A 147 2.37 -15.17 11.03
N VAL A 148 1.43 -16.11 10.99
CA VAL A 148 0.00 -15.94 10.74
C VAL A 148 -0.75 -15.97 12.08
N GLY A 149 -1.88 -15.27 12.16
CA GLY A 149 -2.66 -15.16 13.39
C GLY A 149 -2.23 -13.98 14.26
N GLN A 150 -2.42 -14.07 15.55
CA GLN A 150 -2.06 -13.00 16.48
C GLN A 150 -0.54 -12.78 16.51
N LEU A 151 -0.11 -11.52 16.38
CA LEU A 151 1.30 -11.15 16.32
C LEU A 151 1.72 -10.39 17.58
N GLU A 152 2.88 -10.74 18.12
CA GLU A 152 3.50 -10.05 19.26
C GLU A 152 4.59 -9.05 18.81
N SER A 153 4.94 -9.05 17.53
CA SER A 153 5.94 -8.16 16.94
C SER A 153 5.55 -7.72 15.55
N ALA A 154 5.80 -6.44 15.23
CA ALA A 154 5.66 -5.88 13.88
C ALA A 154 7.00 -5.80 13.14
N GLU A 155 8.04 -6.49 13.59
CA GLU A 155 9.34 -6.44 12.94
C GLU A 155 9.29 -6.94 11.49
N GLY A 156 9.80 -6.12 10.56
CA GLY A 156 9.77 -6.42 9.13
C GLY A 156 8.42 -6.27 8.46
N LEU A 157 7.36 -5.94 9.20
CA LEU A 157 6.03 -5.71 8.63
C LEU A 157 5.90 -4.32 7.99
N GLY A 158 4.94 -4.20 7.09
CA GLY A 158 4.62 -2.98 6.36
C GLY A 158 3.26 -3.10 5.69
N MET A 159 3.02 -2.35 4.63
CA MET A 159 1.82 -2.49 3.81
C MET A 159 1.84 -3.80 2.98
N PRO A 160 0.66 -4.35 2.62
CA PRO A 160 -0.66 -3.83 2.94
C PRO A 160 -1.12 -4.21 4.35
N PHE A 161 -1.97 -3.36 4.91
CA PHE A 161 -2.69 -3.64 6.16
C PHE A 161 -4.02 -2.88 6.20
N ALA A 162 -4.96 -3.35 7.03
CA ALA A 162 -6.22 -2.68 7.30
C ALA A 162 -6.38 -2.40 8.80
N CYS A 163 -6.98 -1.25 9.16
CA CYS A 163 -7.22 -0.85 10.54
C CYS A 163 -8.32 0.20 10.66
N HIS A 164 -8.77 0.45 11.88
CA HIS A 164 -9.62 1.60 12.17
C HIS A 164 -8.82 2.91 11.98
N ARG A 165 -9.47 3.92 11.40
CA ARG A 165 -8.89 5.23 11.10
C ARG A 165 -8.25 5.90 12.31
N ASP A 166 -8.89 5.81 13.50
CA ASP A 166 -8.40 6.43 14.71
C ASP A 166 -7.05 5.91 15.18
N ILE A 167 -6.72 4.65 14.90
CA ILE A 167 -5.37 4.12 15.15
C ILE A 167 -4.34 4.95 14.36
N LEU A 168 -4.57 5.18 13.08
CA LEU A 168 -3.66 5.97 12.25
C LEU A 168 -3.60 7.42 12.72
N MET A 169 -4.74 8.03 13.05
CA MET A 169 -4.79 9.39 13.58
C MET A 169 -4.07 9.54 14.93
N ARG A 170 -4.05 8.50 15.76
CA ARG A 170 -3.33 8.48 17.04
C ARG A 170 -1.81 8.39 16.88
N PHE A 171 -1.31 7.64 15.92
CA PHE A 171 0.11 7.29 15.84
C PHE A 171 0.89 8.04 14.76
N LEU A 172 0.31 8.29 13.58
CA LEU A 172 1.03 8.91 12.46
C LEU A 172 1.48 10.36 12.71
N PRO A 173 0.69 11.24 13.35
CA PRO A 173 1.08 12.65 13.54
C PRO A 173 2.33 12.87 14.41
N ARG A 174 2.73 11.86 15.19
CA ARG A 174 3.81 11.98 16.18
C ARG A 174 5.20 11.72 15.62
N ASP A 175 5.27 10.97 14.53
CA ASP A 175 6.54 10.45 14.04
C ASP A 175 6.65 10.60 12.51
N ALA A 176 7.49 11.53 12.05
CA ALA A 176 7.88 11.61 10.65
C ALA A 176 8.94 10.53 10.37
N ASP A 177 8.54 9.30 10.07
CA ASP A 177 9.44 8.16 9.92
C ASP A 177 8.90 7.15 8.90
N ASN A 178 9.70 6.10 8.68
CA ASN A 178 9.24 4.89 8.02
C ASN A 178 8.13 4.20 8.84
N LEU A 179 7.31 3.42 8.16
CA LEU A 179 6.13 2.80 8.77
C LEU A 179 6.48 1.76 9.86
N ASN A 180 7.53 0.94 9.67
CA ASN A 180 7.82 -0.17 10.58
C ASN A 180 8.09 0.25 12.04
N PRO A 181 8.86 1.32 12.35
CA PRO A 181 8.98 1.83 13.70
C PRO A 181 7.63 2.21 14.34
N ILE A 182 6.74 2.79 13.55
CA ILE A 182 5.39 3.19 14.00
C ILE A 182 4.54 1.94 14.33
N LEU A 183 4.53 0.94 13.46
CA LEU A 183 3.83 -0.34 13.72
C LEU A 183 4.34 -1.03 14.99
N ARG A 184 5.66 -1.04 15.22
CA ARG A 184 6.24 -1.56 16.47
C ARG A 184 5.81 -0.78 17.71
N LYS A 185 5.66 0.53 17.59
CA LYS A 185 5.13 1.38 18.67
C LYS A 185 3.66 1.05 18.96
N MET A 186 2.85 0.88 17.93
CA MET A 186 1.44 0.51 18.07
C MET A 186 1.27 -0.79 18.88
N ILE A 187 2.03 -1.86 18.58
CA ILE A 187 2.01 -3.12 19.36
C ILE A 187 2.39 -2.86 20.83
N ARG A 188 3.46 -2.10 21.09
CA ARG A 188 3.89 -1.79 22.46
C ARG A 188 2.85 -0.99 23.26
N GLU A 189 2.02 -0.21 22.57
CA GLU A 189 0.93 0.56 23.16
C GLU A 189 -0.42 -0.20 23.17
N GLY A 190 -0.40 -1.53 22.91
CA GLY A 190 -1.54 -2.42 23.08
C GLY A 190 -2.47 -2.54 21.89
N VAL A 191 -2.11 -2.03 20.71
CA VAL A 191 -2.84 -2.32 19.48
C VAL A 191 -2.63 -3.79 19.09
N LYS A 192 -3.72 -4.51 18.80
CA LYS A 192 -3.68 -5.92 18.41
C LYS A 192 -3.32 -6.06 16.93
N PHE A 193 -2.47 -7.02 16.60
CA PHE A 193 -2.08 -7.29 15.23
C PHE A 193 -2.43 -8.73 14.86
N TYR A 194 -3.07 -8.90 13.69
CA TYR A 194 -3.36 -10.20 13.09
C TYR A 194 -2.70 -10.32 11.73
N GLY A 195 -1.79 -11.27 11.60
CA GLY A 195 -1.14 -11.64 10.35
C GLY A 195 -2.05 -12.47 9.47
N VAL A 196 -2.39 -11.95 8.29
CA VAL A 196 -3.14 -12.67 7.25
C VAL A 196 -2.15 -13.34 6.30
N PRO A 197 -2.31 -14.64 5.96
CA PRO A 197 -1.41 -15.31 5.05
C PRO A 197 -1.50 -14.72 3.64
N HIS A 198 -0.37 -14.59 2.96
CA HIS A 198 -0.30 -14.39 1.52
C HIS A 198 -0.75 -15.68 0.79
N GLN A 199 -1.19 -15.54 -0.44
CA GLN A 199 -1.52 -16.69 -1.31
C GLN A 199 -0.24 -17.18 -2.00
N GLU A 200 0.55 -16.25 -2.52
CA GLU A 200 1.79 -16.49 -3.24
C GLU A 200 2.92 -15.61 -2.65
N GLU A 201 4.14 -16.12 -2.61
CA GLU A 201 5.29 -15.38 -2.06
C GLU A 201 5.55 -14.05 -2.77
N VAL A 202 5.18 -13.93 -4.04
CA VAL A 202 5.32 -12.70 -4.83
C VAL A 202 4.49 -11.54 -4.26
N GLU A 203 3.40 -11.81 -3.53
CA GLU A 203 2.61 -10.77 -2.84
C GLU A 203 3.43 -10.01 -1.77
N LEU A 204 4.50 -10.61 -1.26
CA LEU A 204 5.40 -9.99 -0.29
C LEU A 204 6.41 -9.04 -0.93
N LEU A 205 6.46 -9.00 -2.27
CA LEU A 205 7.48 -8.26 -3.02
C LEU A 205 7.00 -6.86 -3.38
N ASN A 206 7.77 -5.85 -2.96
CA ASN A 206 7.64 -4.48 -3.46
C ASN A 206 8.60 -4.28 -4.64
N ILE A 207 8.13 -3.70 -5.73
CA ILE A 207 8.99 -3.34 -6.86
C ILE A 207 9.85 -2.12 -6.47
N ASN A 208 11.06 -2.37 -5.98
CA ASN A 208 12.02 -1.35 -5.58
C ASN A 208 13.19 -1.23 -6.56
N ARG A 209 13.56 -2.36 -7.18
CA ARG A 209 14.66 -2.52 -8.13
C ARG A 209 14.15 -3.15 -9.43
N TYR A 210 14.94 -3.09 -10.47
CA TYR A 210 14.57 -3.70 -11.75
C TYR A 210 14.46 -5.23 -11.67
N ASP A 211 15.27 -5.89 -10.82
CA ASP A 211 15.16 -7.34 -10.58
C ASP A 211 13.85 -7.72 -9.86
N ASP A 212 13.34 -6.87 -8.99
CA ASP A 212 12.03 -7.10 -8.35
C ASP A 212 10.92 -7.08 -9.42
N TYR A 213 10.99 -6.11 -10.34
CA TYR A 213 10.05 -6.02 -11.45
C TYR A 213 10.11 -7.27 -12.34
N LEU A 214 11.30 -7.76 -12.69
CA LEU A 214 11.44 -8.97 -13.50
C LEU A 214 10.85 -10.20 -12.83
N LYS A 215 11.04 -10.36 -11.51
CA LYS A 215 10.45 -11.47 -10.74
C LYS A 215 8.92 -11.41 -10.74
N VAL A 216 8.35 -10.22 -10.53
CA VAL A 216 6.90 -10.02 -10.58
C VAL A 216 6.36 -10.32 -11.98
N LEU A 217 7.04 -9.83 -13.02
CA LEU A 217 6.66 -10.05 -14.41
C LEU A 217 6.69 -11.53 -14.79
N GLU A 218 7.72 -12.27 -14.37
CA GLU A 218 7.85 -13.71 -14.63
C GLU A 218 6.72 -14.51 -13.95
N HIS A 219 6.40 -14.17 -12.70
CA HIS A 219 5.35 -14.86 -11.96
C HIS A 219 3.98 -14.65 -12.59
N LEU A 220 3.60 -13.39 -12.86
CA LEU A 220 2.27 -13.03 -13.37
C LEU A 220 2.03 -13.41 -14.85
N LYS A 221 3.08 -13.72 -15.63
CA LYS A 221 2.93 -14.28 -16.98
C LYS A 221 2.60 -15.77 -16.99
N ASN A 222 2.80 -16.46 -15.89
CA ASN A 222 2.57 -17.90 -15.78
C ASN A 222 1.21 -18.23 -15.14
N GLU A 223 0.42 -17.21 -14.78
CA GLU A 223 -0.99 -17.30 -14.35
C GLU A 223 -1.94 -17.20 -15.56
#